data_2083ae944316d959e7d9fe959582f571
#
_entry.id   2083ae944316d959e7d9fe959582f571
#
_cell.length_a   1.000
_cell.length_b   1.000
_cell.length_c   1.000
_cell.angle_alpha   90.00
_cell.angle_beta   90.00
_cell.angle_gamma   90.00
#
_symmetry.space_group_name_H-M   'P 1'
#
loop_
_entity.id
_entity.type
_entity.pdbx_description
1 polymer ?
#
loop_
_entity_poly.entity_id
_entity_poly.type
_entity_poly.pdbx_seq_one_letter_code
_entity_poly.pdbx_strand_id
1 'polypeptide(L)'
;YWSKDSIMLRSLDQINIIEKQRNEKAIEKMIEEADKYKDDLLADGEDKCATKLAECLNKAGDSVFIKFVQDFAAANGGKLSTDALFGAVWVTLGWEALRGKKISKDTLTRLPWYSRIYSTIVGVSAPASRHTEDAIAGVKLEELISTYSFTKTAFVTLLGRQPSESELYEFQVLLGLIITNGPGTISA
;
A
#
# COMPACT_ATOMS: atom_id res chain seq x y z
N TYR A 1 12.23 -4.06 6.14
CA TYR A 1 11.04 -3.91 5.27
C TYR A 1 10.12 -5.13 5.35
N TRP A 2 10.66 -6.34 5.28
CA TRP A 2 9.90 -7.59 5.37
C TRP A 2 9.29 -7.86 6.75
N SER A 3 9.90 -7.34 7.82
CA SER A 3 9.44 -7.57 9.19
C SER A 3 8.07 -6.96 9.46
N LYS A 4 7.83 -5.71 9.06
CA LYS A 4 6.57 -4.99 9.30
C LYS A 4 5.38 -5.65 8.59
N ASP A 5 5.55 -6.00 7.31
CA ASP A 5 4.53 -6.70 6.54
C ASP A 5 4.25 -8.11 7.10
N SER A 6 5.32 -8.81 7.55
CA SER A 6 5.21 -10.15 8.16
C SER A 6 4.47 -10.13 9.49
N ILE A 7 4.60 -9.07 10.28
CA ILE A 7 3.91 -8.92 11.55
C ILE A 7 2.41 -8.76 11.33
N MET A 8 2.00 -7.94 10.36
CA MET A 8 0.60 -7.82 9.97
C MET A 8 0.02 -9.18 9.57
N LEU A 9 0.75 -9.99 8.80
CA LEU A 9 0.31 -11.32 8.39
C LEU A 9 0.26 -12.33 9.54
N ARG A 10 1.18 -12.28 10.49
CA ARG A 10 1.14 -13.13 11.70
C ARG A 10 -0.08 -12.84 12.57
N SER A 11 -0.58 -11.61 12.54
CA SER A 11 -1.80 -11.22 13.25
C SER A 11 -3.09 -11.72 12.57
N LEU A 12 -3.03 -12.23 11.33
CA LEU A 12 -4.22 -12.63 10.56
C LEU A 12 -5.05 -13.74 11.22
N ASP A 13 -4.42 -14.71 11.88
CA ASP A 13 -5.15 -15.79 12.55
C ASP A 13 -5.97 -15.24 13.74
N GLN A 14 -5.45 -14.21 14.41
CA GLN A 14 -6.12 -13.51 15.50
C GLN A 14 -7.21 -12.56 14.99
N ILE A 15 -6.97 -11.90 13.86
CA ILE A 15 -7.96 -11.06 13.18
C ILE A 15 -9.17 -11.89 12.72
N ASN A 16 -8.95 -13.14 12.27
CA ASN A 16 -10.02 -14.08 11.97
C ASN A 16 -10.94 -14.31 13.18
N ILE A 17 -10.37 -14.37 14.38
CA ILE A 17 -11.12 -14.51 15.63
C ILE A 17 -11.94 -13.26 15.89
N ILE A 18 -11.37 -12.07 15.63
CA ILE A 18 -12.06 -10.77 15.79
C ILE A 18 -13.25 -10.67 14.84
N GLU A 19 -13.06 -10.95 13.55
CA GLU A 19 -14.15 -10.95 12.57
C GLU A 19 -15.30 -11.90 12.94
N LYS A 20 -14.96 -13.08 13.47
CA LYS A 20 -15.97 -14.08 13.90
C LYS A 20 -16.68 -13.70 15.19
N GLN A 21 -16.00 -13.08 16.12
CA GLN A 21 -16.51 -12.87 17.48
C GLN A 21 -16.91 -11.43 17.77
N ARG A 22 -16.50 -10.47 16.95
CA ARG A 22 -16.69 -9.01 17.19
C ARG A 22 -16.35 -8.62 18.62
N ASN A 23 -15.27 -9.13 19.17
CA ASN A 23 -14.97 -9.06 20.60
C ASN A 23 -13.86 -8.03 20.85
N GLU A 24 -14.16 -6.97 21.59
CA GLU A 24 -13.21 -5.93 22.00
C GLU A 24 -11.97 -6.51 22.70
N LYS A 25 -12.15 -7.55 23.54
CA LYS A 25 -11.02 -8.22 24.23
C LYS A 25 -10.01 -8.87 23.27
N ALA A 26 -10.44 -9.28 22.08
CA ALA A 26 -9.53 -9.84 21.09
C ALA A 26 -8.66 -8.73 20.46
N ILE A 27 -9.19 -7.52 20.31
CA ILE A 27 -8.44 -6.34 19.84
C ILE A 27 -7.40 -5.93 20.88
N GLU A 28 -7.78 -5.86 22.17
CA GLU A 28 -6.85 -5.57 23.27
C GLU A 28 -5.69 -6.56 23.29
N LYS A 29 -5.98 -7.86 23.17
CA LYS A 29 -4.94 -8.89 23.11
C LYS A 29 -4.03 -8.78 21.88
N MET A 30 -4.58 -8.37 20.74
CA MET A 30 -3.77 -8.08 19.55
C MET A 30 -2.84 -6.89 19.77
N ILE A 31 -3.33 -5.84 20.42
CA ILE A 31 -2.51 -4.67 20.76
C ILE A 31 -1.38 -5.09 21.70
N GLU A 32 -1.66 -5.87 22.73
CA GLU A 32 -0.64 -6.40 23.66
C GLU A 32 0.41 -7.27 22.94
N GLU A 33 0.00 -8.12 22.00
CA GLU A 33 0.96 -8.89 21.20
C GLU A 33 1.75 -8.03 20.22
N ALA A 34 1.13 -7.04 19.62
CA ALA A 34 1.78 -6.09 18.71
C ALA A 34 2.81 -5.22 19.44
N ASP A 35 2.67 -4.99 20.74
CA ASP A 35 3.66 -4.27 21.56
C ASP A 35 5.05 -4.91 21.51
N LYS A 36 5.14 -6.23 21.30
CA LYS A 36 6.42 -6.94 21.12
C LYS A 36 7.17 -6.52 19.85
N TYR A 37 6.46 -5.93 18.91
CA TYR A 37 6.94 -5.52 17.60
C TYR A 37 6.77 -4.01 17.39
N LYS A 38 6.73 -3.26 18.49
CA LYS A 38 6.46 -1.83 18.48
C LYS A 38 7.39 -1.06 17.55
N ASP A 39 8.68 -1.35 17.63
CA ASP A 39 9.71 -0.69 16.82
C ASP A 39 9.58 -1.04 15.32
N ASP A 40 8.97 -2.18 15.00
CA ASP A 40 8.71 -2.58 13.61
C ASP A 40 7.43 -1.97 13.03
N LEU A 41 6.45 -1.61 13.87
CA LEU A 41 5.14 -1.09 13.43
C LEU A 41 5.06 0.43 13.45
N LEU A 42 5.87 1.08 14.28
CA LEU A 42 5.86 2.53 14.44
C LEU A 42 7.00 3.19 13.63
N ALA A 43 6.81 4.45 13.31
CA ALA A 43 7.87 5.28 12.74
C ALA A 43 8.81 5.79 13.85
N ASP A 44 10.08 6.01 13.52
CA ASP A 44 11.06 6.60 14.47
C ASP A 44 10.77 8.07 14.77
N GLY A 45 10.06 8.75 13.85
CA GLY A 45 9.67 10.15 13.93
C GLY A 45 8.35 10.42 13.21
N GLU A 46 8.10 11.70 12.89
CA GLU A 46 6.96 12.10 12.09
C GLU A 46 7.10 11.58 10.65
N ASP A 47 6.13 10.78 10.21
CA ASP A 47 6.02 10.27 8.84
C ASP A 47 4.86 10.97 8.10
N LYS A 48 5.22 12.03 7.35
CA LYS A 48 4.23 12.83 6.57
C LYS A 48 3.50 11.98 5.53
N CYS A 49 4.18 10.98 4.94
CA CYS A 49 3.56 10.07 3.99
C CYS A 49 2.51 9.20 4.66
N ALA A 50 2.80 8.68 5.87
CA ALA A 50 1.84 7.90 6.64
C ALA A 50 0.59 8.71 6.99
N THR A 51 0.77 9.96 7.45
CA THR A 51 -0.36 10.84 7.76
C THR A 51 -1.25 11.06 6.55
N LYS A 52 -0.65 11.40 5.41
CA LYS A 52 -1.39 11.65 4.16
C LYS A 52 -2.08 10.39 3.63
N LEU A 53 -1.39 9.26 3.66
CA LEU A 53 -1.95 7.96 3.28
C LEU A 53 -3.15 7.61 4.17
N ALA A 54 -3.05 7.79 5.49
CA ALA A 54 -4.13 7.53 6.42
C ALA A 54 -5.37 8.39 6.11
N GLU A 55 -5.19 9.69 5.82
CA GLU A 55 -6.29 10.58 5.42
C GLU A 55 -7.00 10.10 4.15
N CYS A 56 -6.25 9.63 3.15
CA CYS A 56 -6.82 9.09 1.91
C CYS A 56 -7.56 7.77 2.17
N LEU A 57 -6.98 6.87 2.99
CA LEU A 57 -7.57 5.58 3.32
C LEU A 57 -8.86 5.72 4.12
N ASN A 58 -8.95 6.69 5.04
CA ASN A 58 -10.16 6.97 5.80
C ASN A 58 -11.35 7.40 4.91
N LYS A 59 -11.07 7.96 3.72
CA LYS A 59 -12.11 8.29 2.73
C LYS A 59 -12.53 7.09 1.88
N ALA A 60 -11.69 6.06 1.78
CA ALA A 60 -11.93 4.90 0.93
C ALA A 60 -12.84 3.83 1.56
N GLY A 61 -13.05 3.86 2.87
CA GLY A 61 -13.91 2.95 3.62
C GLY A 61 -13.26 2.36 4.87
N ASP A 62 -14.06 1.58 5.61
CA ASP A 62 -13.64 0.96 6.86
C ASP A 62 -12.88 -0.35 6.59
N SER A 63 -11.63 -0.43 7.02
CA SER A 63 -10.86 -1.65 7.07
C SER A 63 -10.40 -1.94 8.49
N VAL A 64 -10.68 -3.14 8.99
CA VAL A 64 -10.24 -3.60 10.31
C VAL A 64 -8.71 -3.55 10.43
N PHE A 65 -7.99 -3.87 9.36
CA PHE A 65 -6.53 -3.90 9.35
C PHE A 65 -5.92 -2.49 9.39
N ILE A 66 -6.48 -1.56 8.62
CA ILE A 66 -6.06 -0.15 8.61
C ILE A 66 -6.36 0.49 9.95
N LYS A 67 -7.57 0.28 10.47
CA LYS A 67 -7.97 0.77 11.79
C LYS A 67 -7.07 0.23 12.89
N PHE A 68 -6.73 -1.07 12.87
CA PHE A 68 -5.80 -1.65 13.85
C PHE A 68 -4.46 -0.91 13.88
N VAL A 69 -3.85 -0.64 12.72
CA VAL A 69 -2.56 0.07 12.65
C VAL A 69 -2.68 1.50 13.18
N GLN A 70 -3.78 2.18 12.86
CA GLN A 70 -4.03 3.54 13.34
C GLN A 70 -4.24 3.58 14.86
N ASP A 71 -5.08 2.68 15.40
CA ASP A 71 -5.36 2.59 16.83
C ASP A 71 -4.10 2.20 17.61
N PHE A 72 -3.29 1.27 17.08
CA PHE A 72 -2.02 0.89 17.67
C PHE A 72 -1.03 2.06 17.71
N ALA A 73 -0.91 2.81 16.61
CA ALA A 73 -0.05 4.00 16.58
C ALA A 73 -0.54 5.06 17.56
N ALA A 74 -1.85 5.31 17.64
CA ALA A 74 -2.44 6.27 18.57
C ALA A 74 -2.16 5.88 20.04
N ALA A 75 -2.31 4.60 20.40
CA ALA A 75 -2.01 4.09 21.74
C ALA A 75 -0.51 4.20 22.11
N ASN A 76 0.38 4.27 21.12
CA ASN A 76 1.83 4.30 21.27
C ASN A 76 2.46 5.65 20.90
N GLY A 77 1.75 6.75 21.11
CA GLY A 77 2.29 8.11 20.92
C GLY A 77 2.12 8.69 19.52
N GLY A 78 1.27 8.08 18.68
CA GLY A 78 0.85 8.63 17.39
C GLY A 78 1.85 8.50 16.25
N LYS A 79 2.89 7.72 16.40
CA LYS A 79 3.95 7.53 15.37
C LYS A 79 3.54 6.54 14.29
N LEU A 80 2.58 6.90 13.47
CA LEU A 80 2.10 6.07 12.38
C LEU A 80 3.19 5.83 11.33
N SER A 81 3.35 4.59 10.89
CA SER A 81 4.34 4.18 9.89
C SER A 81 3.70 3.96 8.51
N THR A 82 4.29 4.55 7.47
CA THR A 82 3.89 4.28 6.06
C THR A 82 3.99 2.79 5.73
N ASP A 83 5.01 2.09 6.21
CA ASP A 83 5.20 0.66 5.94
C ASP A 83 4.11 -0.20 6.58
N ALA A 84 3.74 0.12 7.82
CA ALA A 84 2.65 -0.59 8.51
C ALA A 84 1.30 -0.36 7.82
N LEU A 85 0.99 0.87 7.42
CA LEU A 85 -0.21 1.17 6.64
C LEU A 85 -0.21 0.46 5.29
N PHE A 86 0.92 0.44 4.61
CA PHE A 86 1.06 -0.22 3.32
C PHE A 86 0.81 -1.73 3.43
N GLY A 87 1.36 -2.37 4.48
CA GLY A 87 1.05 -3.76 4.81
C GLY A 87 -0.44 -3.97 5.08
N ALA A 88 -1.07 -3.10 5.87
CA ALA A 88 -2.49 -3.16 6.17
C ALA A 88 -3.38 -3.05 4.92
N VAL A 89 -3.02 -2.18 3.97
CA VAL A 89 -3.71 -2.06 2.67
C VAL A 89 -3.63 -3.38 1.89
N TRP A 90 -2.44 -3.97 1.78
CA TRP A 90 -2.28 -5.23 1.05
C TRP A 90 -3.01 -6.40 1.70
N VAL A 91 -3.04 -6.44 3.03
CA VAL A 91 -3.86 -7.43 3.76
C VAL A 91 -5.34 -7.20 3.49
N THR A 92 -5.81 -5.95 3.50
CA THR A 92 -7.21 -5.62 3.17
C THR A 92 -7.57 -6.11 1.77
N LEU A 93 -6.76 -5.79 0.76
CA LEU A 93 -7.00 -6.17 -0.63
C LEU A 93 -6.90 -7.69 -0.87
N GLY A 94 -5.97 -8.35 -0.19
CA GLY A 94 -5.71 -9.78 -0.37
C GLY A 94 -6.52 -10.70 0.55
N TRP A 95 -7.28 -10.17 1.51
CA TRP A 95 -7.93 -10.93 2.56
C TRP A 95 -8.86 -12.03 2.05
N GLU A 96 -9.79 -11.68 1.16
CA GLU A 96 -10.74 -12.63 0.59
C GLU A 96 -10.06 -13.71 -0.26
N ALA A 97 -9.00 -13.33 -1.00
CA ALA A 97 -8.22 -14.28 -1.78
C ALA A 97 -7.44 -15.26 -0.86
N LEU A 98 -6.90 -14.75 0.25
CA LEU A 98 -6.22 -15.57 1.25
C LEU A 98 -7.19 -16.54 1.95
N ARG A 99 -8.35 -16.06 2.40
CA ARG A 99 -9.41 -16.90 3.01
C ARG A 99 -9.93 -17.96 2.05
N GLY A 100 -10.13 -17.57 0.79
CA GLY A 100 -10.55 -18.48 -0.28
C GLY A 100 -9.44 -19.43 -0.77
N LYS A 101 -8.25 -19.41 -0.16
CA LYS A 101 -7.08 -20.21 -0.54
C LYS A 101 -6.63 -20.01 -2.01
N LYS A 102 -6.98 -18.85 -2.60
CA LYS A 102 -6.55 -18.47 -3.96
C LYS A 102 -5.12 -17.98 -3.98
N ILE A 103 -4.63 -17.43 -2.87
CA ILE A 103 -3.25 -17.03 -2.66
C ILE A 103 -2.74 -17.59 -1.33
N SER A 104 -1.41 -17.75 -1.22
CA SER A 104 -0.75 -18.16 0.04
C SER A 104 -0.39 -16.94 0.90
N LYS A 105 -0.11 -17.17 2.20
CA LYS A 105 0.48 -16.13 3.07
C LYS A 105 1.79 -15.60 2.49
N ASP A 106 2.64 -16.46 1.95
CA ASP A 106 3.90 -16.08 1.32
C ASP A 106 3.69 -15.17 0.11
N THR A 107 2.71 -15.47 -0.74
CA THR A 107 2.33 -14.59 -1.86
C THR A 107 1.92 -13.22 -1.36
N LEU A 108 1.01 -13.15 -0.38
CA LEU A 108 0.53 -11.88 0.17
C LEU A 108 1.67 -11.06 0.79
N THR A 109 2.62 -11.71 1.46
CA THR A 109 3.81 -11.07 2.05
C THR A 109 4.71 -10.41 0.99
N ARG A 110 4.74 -10.94 -0.22
CA ARG A 110 5.57 -10.42 -1.32
C ARG A 110 4.92 -9.26 -2.09
N LEU A 111 3.59 -9.09 -2.03
CA LEU A 111 2.90 -8.05 -2.78
C LEU A 111 3.38 -6.63 -2.47
N PRO A 112 3.63 -6.23 -1.21
CA PRO A 112 4.20 -4.91 -0.90
C PRO A 112 5.55 -4.68 -1.61
N TRP A 113 6.40 -5.69 -1.63
CA TRP A 113 7.71 -5.61 -2.27
C TRP A 113 7.59 -5.47 -3.80
N TYR A 114 6.76 -6.28 -4.44
CA TYR A 114 6.54 -6.16 -5.88
C TYR A 114 5.98 -4.79 -6.27
N SER A 115 4.99 -4.29 -5.53
CA SER A 115 4.42 -2.97 -5.82
C SER A 115 5.45 -1.84 -5.66
N ARG A 116 6.37 -1.95 -4.69
CA ARG A 116 7.49 -1.00 -4.55
C ARG A 116 8.45 -1.07 -5.72
N ILE A 117 8.80 -2.26 -6.20
CA ILE A 117 9.65 -2.42 -7.39
C ILE A 117 9.01 -1.72 -8.60
N TYR A 118 7.72 -1.98 -8.88
CA TYR A 118 7.02 -1.33 -9.99
C TYR A 118 7.04 0.19 -9.85
N SER A 119 6.71 0.70 -8.68
CA SER A 119 6.71 2.14 -8.41
C SER A 119 8.10 2.75 -8.55
N THR A 120 9.13 2.06 -8.06
CA THR A 120 10.53 2.51 -8.18
C THR A 120 10.98 2.55 -9.63
N ILE A 121 10.68 1.52 -10.44
CA ILE A 121 11.01 1.48 -11.86
C ILE A 121 10.39 2.69 -12.58
N VAL A 122 9.12 2.96 -12.34
CA VAL A 122 8.44 4.14 -12.91
C VAL A 122 9.11 5.44 -12.44
N GLY A 123 9.39 5.55 -11.14
CA GLY A 123 10.01 6.75 -10.55
C GLY A 123 11.40 7.04 -11.11
N VAL A 124 12.29 6.03 -11.19
CA VAL A 124 13.66 6.22 -11.68
C VAL A 124 13.74 6.38 -13.20
N SER A 125 12.69 5.98 -13.94
CA SER A 125 12.59 6.19 -15.38
C SER A 125 12.27 7.65 -15.75
N ALA A 126 11.79 8.43 -14.79
CA ALA A 126 11.54 9.85 -15.00
C ALA A 126 12.83 10.67 -14.87
N PRO A 127 13.04 11.68 -15.73
CA PRO A 127 14.14 12.61 -15.56
C PRO A 127 14.11 13.30 -14.20
N ALA A 128 15.24 13.38 -13.52
CA ALA A 128 15.35 14.02 -12.19
C ALA A 128 14.81 15.47 -12.18
N SER A 129 14.91 16.19 -13.31
CA SER A 129 14.38 17.53 -13.46
C SER A 129 12.85 17.66 -13.33
N ARG A 130 12.13 16.54 -13.37
CA ARG A 130 10.67 16.50 -13.18
C ARG A 130 10.24 16.30 -11.74
N HIS A 131 11.18 15.98 -10.86
CA HIS A 131 10.93 15.74 -9.45
C HIS A 131 11.34 16.97 -8.64
N THR A 132 10.44 17.41 -7.79
CA THR A 132 10.72 18.33 -6.68
C THR A 132 10.34 17.64 -5.37
N GLU A 133 10.66 18.25 -4.22
CA GLU A 133 10.33 17.69 -2.91
C GLU A 133 8.83 17.37 -2.77
N ASP A 134 7.96 18.21 -3.36
CA ASP A 134 6.52 18.13 -3.18
C ASP A 134 5.73 17.86 -4.49
N ALA A 135 6.40 17.63 -5.63
CA ALA A 135 5.71 17.45 -6.91
C ALA A 135 6.48 16.57 -7.89
N ILE A 136 5.75 15.91 -8.78
CA ILE A 136 6.27 15.19 -9.95
C ILE A 136 5.65 15.79 -11.20
N ALA A 137 6.49 16.22 -12.15
CA ALA A 137 6.06 16.87 -13.39
C ALA A 137 5.09 18.05 -13.18
N GLY A 138 5.30 18.82 -12.12
CA GLY A 138 4.47 19.97 -11.75
C GLY A 138 3.15 19.62 -11.06
N VAL A 139 2.85 18.34 -10.85
CA VAL A 139 1.65 17.89 -10.13
C VAL A 139 2.03 17.60 -8.67
N LYS A 140 1.31 18.19 -7.73
CA LYS A 140 1.58 17.99 -6.29
C LYS A 140 1.40 16.52 -5.89
N LEU A 141 2.27 16.02 -5.01
CA LEU A 141 2.17 14.64 -4.50
C LEU A 141 0.81 14.34 -3.89
N GLU A 142 0.22 15.31 -3.19
CA GLU A 142 -1.12 15.19 -2.62
C GLU A 142 -2.19 14.89 -3.68
N GLU A 143 -2.14 15.57 -4.81
CA GLU A 143 -3.06 15.37 -5.92
C GLU A 143 -2.83 14.01 -6.59
N LEU A 144 -1.56 13.63 -6.81
CA LEU A 144 -1.19 12.32 -7.36
C LEU A 144 -1.73 11.17 -6.48
N ILE A 145 -1.59 11.28 -5.15
CA ILE A 145 -2.01 10.24 -4.22
C ILE A 145 -3.54 10.15 -4.13
N SER A 146 -4.23 11.29 -4.11
CA SER A 146 -5.66 11.35 -3.78
C SER A 146 -6.59 11.21 -4.99
N THR A 147 -6.12 11.56 -6.20
CA THR A 147 -7.01 11.67 -7.37
C THR A 147 -6.56 10.90 -8.60
N TYR A 148 -5.25 10.57 -8.71
CA TYR A 148 -4.75 9.88 -9.90
C TYR A 148 -4.79 8.36 -9.74
N SER A 149 -5.17 7.67 -10.81
CA SER A 149 -4.93 6.23 -10.93
C SER A 149 -3.43 5.95 -11.10
N PHE A 150 -2.99 4.73 -10.79
CA PHE A 150 -1.60 4.30 -11.04
C PHE A 150 -1.20 4.55 -12.51
N THR A 151 -2.07 4.23 -13.45
CA THR A 151 -1.83 4.44 -14.89
C THR A 151 -1.61 5.91 -15.22
N LYS A 152 -2.44 6.79 -14.68
CA LYS A 152 -2.30 8.23 -14.90
C LYS A 152 -1.03 8.78 -14.25
N THR A 153 -0.72 8.34 -13.04
CA THR A 153 0.52 8.71 -12.35
C THR A 153 1.74 8.26 -13.14
N ALA A 154 1.76 7.02 -13.64
CA ALA A 154 2.85 6.51 -14.46
C ALA A 154 3.01 7.31 -15.76
N PHE A 155 1.91 7.64 -16.45
CA PHE A 155 1.94 8.46 -17.65
C PHE A 155 2.58 9.82 -17.39
N VAL A 156 2.10 10.53 -16.36
CA VAL A 156 2.62 11.88 -16.01
C VAL A 156 4.09 11.80 -15.60
N THR A 157 4.47 10.81 -14.84
CA THR A 157 5.86 10.59 -14.40
C THR A 157 6.80 10.36 -15.59
N LEU A 158 6.41 9.49 -16.51
CA LEU A 158 7.25 9.13 -17.67
C LEU A 158 7.27 10.19 -18.75
N LEU A 159 6.12 10.80 -19.06
CA LEU A 159 5.99 11.74 -20.19
C LEU A 159 6.03 13.22 -19.78
N GLY A 160 5.88 13.54 -18.49
CA GLY A 160 6.00 14.89 -17.96
C GLY A 160 4.85 15.83 -18.31
N ARG A 161 3.69 15.30 -18.70
CA ARG A 161 2.49 16.06 -19.06
C ARG A 161 1.22 15.30 -18.70
N GLN A 162 0.10 16.00 -18.67
CA GLN A 162 -1.21 15.38 -18.51
C GLN A 162 -1.61 14.61 -19.77
N PRO A 163 -2.20 13.40 -19.64
CA PRO A 163 -2.82 12.68 -20.75
C PRO A 163 -4.18 13.29 -21.09
N SER A 164 -4.59 13.19 -22.35
CA SER A 164 -6.00 13.19 -22.73
C SER A 164 -6.66 11.86 -22.31
N GLU A 165 -7.99 11.80 -22.32
CA GLU A 165 -8.71 10.55 -22.01
C GLU A 165 -8.35 9.40 -22.98
N SER A 166 -8.20 9.72 -24.27
CA SER A 166 -7.80 8.74 -25.29
C SER A 166 -6.39 8.21 -25.04
N GLU A 167 -5.42 9.10 -24.78
CA GLU A 167 -4.04 8.69 -24.48
C GLU A 167 -3.95 7.86 -23.20
N LEU A 168 -4.73 8.19 -22.18
CA LEU A 168 -4.78 7.41 -20.95
C LEU A 168 -5.32 6.01 -21.19
N TYR A 169 -6.39 5.89 -22.01
CA TYR A 169 -6.94 4.61 -22.38
C TYR A 169 -5.94 3.77 -23.20
N GLU A 170 -5.31 4.37 -24.22
CA GLU A 170 -4.29 3.69 -25.04
C GLU A 170 -3.11 3.22 -24.19
N PHE A 171 -2.64 4.03 -23.27
CA PHE A 171 -1.57 3.68 -22.34
C PHE A 171 -1.97 2.56 -21.40
N GLN A 172 -3.21 2.57 -20.90
CA GLN A 172 -3.76 1.49 -20.08
C GLN A 172 -3.83 0.16 -20.85
N VAL A 173 -4.28 0.20 -22.10
CA VAL A 173 -4.33 -1.00 -22.98
C VAL A 173 -2.91 -1.55 -23.19
N LEU A 174 -1.94 -0.66 -23.48
CA LEU A 174 -0.55 -1.05 -23.66
C LEU A 174 0.02 -1.74 -22.41
N LEU A 175 -0.18 -1.17 -21.23
CA LEU A 175 0.26 -1.77 -19.97
C LEU A 175 -0.43 -3.13 -19.72
N GLY A 176 -1.72 -3.23 -20.02
CA GLY A 176 -2.48 -4.48 -19.92
C GLY A 176 -1.92 -5.58 -20.82
N LEU A 177 -1.58 -5.25 -22.07
CA LEU A 177 -0.96 -6.19 -23.00
C LEU A 177 0.40 -6.68 -22.51
N ILE A 178 1.24 -5.79 -21.97
CA ILE A 178 2.57 -6.15 -21.44
C ILE A 178 2.42 -7.08 -20.24
N ILE A 179 1.51 -6.79 -19.31
CA ILE A 179 1.28 -7.61 -18.11
C ILE A 179 0.75 -9.00 -18.47
N THR A 180 -0.12 -9.10 -19.48
CA THR A 180 -0.73 -10.38 -19.88
C THR A 180 0.21 -11.29 -20.66
N ASN A 181 1.29 -10.76 -21.17
CA ASN A 181 2.26 -11.51 -21.95
C ASN A 181 3.25 -12.34 -21.11
N GLY A 182 3.14 -12.53 -19.88
CA GLY A 182 3.88 -13.39 -18.96
C GLY A 182 5.26 -13.96 -19.36
N PRO A 183 5.98 -14.60 -18.45
CA PRO A 183 7.28 -15.23 -18.76
C PRO A 183 7.13 -16.31 -19.84
N GLY A 184 7.99 -16.29 -20.84
CA GLY A 184 8.00 -17.26 -21.94
C GLY A 184 7.27 -16.83 -23.22
N THR A 185 6.75 -15.61 -23.26
CA THR A 185 6.24 -14.99 -24.50
C THR A 185 7.34 -14.20 -25.20
N ILE A 186 7.12 -13.86 -26.48
CA ILE A 186 8.09 -13.14 -27.34
C ILE A 186 8.45 -11.76 -26.76
N SER A 187 7.66 -11.22 -25.85
CA SER A 187 7.85 -9.93 -25.19
C SER A 187 8.47 -10.02 -23.79
N ALA A 188 8.87 -11.20 -23.35
CA ALA A 188 9.51 -11.44 -22.06
C ALA A 188 11.01 -11.61 -22.20
#